data_afb482d10d084e23c50727e67f5ced9f
#
_entry.id   afb482d10d084e23c50727e67f5ced9f
#
_cell.length_a   1.000
_cell.length_b   1.000
_cell.length_c   1.000
_cell.angle_alpha   90.00
_cell.angle_beta   90.00
_cell.angle_gamma   90.00
#
_symmetry.space_group_name_H-M   'P 1'
#
loop_
_entity.id
_entity.type
_entity.pdbx_description
1 polymer ?
#
loop_
_entity_poly.entity_id
_entity_poly.type
_entity_poly.pdbx_seq_one_letter_code
_entity_poly.pdbx_strand_id
1 'polypeptide(L)' 'MKIFVTGCAGLLGANYTRHLIANGHDVIGIDNLSGGYKAFVAKGDNFKFVKLNLERRKKVEELFEEHKPDVLYHFAAYAA' A
#
# COMPACT_ATOMS: atom_id res chain seq x y z
N MET A 1 -14.05 -4.10 1.65
CA MET A 1 -13.08 -4.84 0.83
C MET A 1 -11.70 -4.77 1.43
N LYS A 2 -10.89 -5.78 1.22
CA LYS A 2 -9.49 -5.74 1.58
C LYS A 2 -8.67 -5.34 0.36
N ILE A 3 -7.91 -4.27 0.48
CA ILE A 3 -7.25 -3.63 -0.65
C ILE A 3 -5.77 -3.46 -0.37
N PHE A 4 -4.93 -3.87 -1.33
CA PHE A 4 -3.51 -3.58 -1.28
C PHE A 4 -3.24 -2.32 -2.10
N VAL A 5 -2.42 -1.42 -1.57
CA VAL A 5 -1.97 -0.23 -2.29
C VAL A 5 -0.45 -0.21 -2.26
N THR A 6 0.18 -0.37 -3.41
CA THR A 6 1.63 -0.21 -3.53
C THR A 6 1.95 1.25 -3.82
N GLY A 7 3.08 1.74 -3.31
CA GLY A 7 3.42 3.14 -3.45
C GLY A 7 2.60 4.05 -2.55
N CYS A 8 2.16 3.53 -1.41
CA CYS A 8 1.25 4.25 -0.51
C CYS A 8 1.90 5.46 0.18
N ALA A 9 3.22 5.58 0.13
CA ALA A 9 3.92 6.73 0.69
C ALA A 9 4.22 7.80 -0.37
N GLY A 10 3.90 7.55 -1.63
CA GLY A 10 3.98 8.55 -2.67
C GLY A 10 2.75 9.45 -2.63
N LEU A 11 2.80 10.55 -3.39
CA LEU A 11 1.72 11.54 -3.33
C LEU A 11 0.38 10.96 -3.78
N LEU A 12 0.34 10.32 -4.94
CA LEU A 12 -0.91 9.76 -5.45
C LEU A 12 -1.39 8.59 -4.61
N GLY A 13 -0.47 7.68 -4.27
CA GLY A 13 -0.82 6.51 -3.47
C GLY A 13 -1.33 6.89 -2.09
N ALA A 14 -0.71 7.88 -1.44
CA ALA A 14 -1.12 8.33 -0.13
C ALA A 14 -2.52 8.94 -0.16
N ASN A 15 -2.79 9.79 -1.15
CA ASN A 15 -4.11 10.42 -1.27
C ASN A 15 -5.19 9.39 -1.53
N TYR A 16 -4.91 8.44 -2.41
CA TYR A 16 -5.90 7.42 -2.73
C TYR A 16 -6.14 6.49 -1.54
N THR A 17 -5.07 6.16 -0.81
CA THR A 17 -5.18 5.34 0.40
C THR A 17 -6.10 6.00 1.42
N ARG A 18 -5.95 7.30 1.65
CA ARG A 18 -6.82 8.02 2.58
C ARG A 18 -8.28 7.95 2.15
N HIS A 19 -8.50 8.06 0.85
CA HIS A 19 -9.85 7.95 0.30
C HIS A 19 -10.46 6.57 0.58
N LEU A 20 -9.69 5.51 0.37
CA LEU A 20 -10.16 4.15 0.60
C LEU A 20 -10.47 3.92 2.08
N ILE A 21 -9.60 4.38 2.96
CA ILE A 21 -9.80 4.25 4.40
C ILE A 21 -11.06 4.99 4.82
N ALA A 22 -11.26 6.19 4.31
CA ALA A 22 -12.43 6.99 4.64
C ALA A 22 -13.73 6.34 4.17
N ASN A 23 -13.66 5.50 3.16
CA ASN A 23 -14.83 4.77 2.66
C ASN A 23 -15.00 3.40 3.31
N GLY A 24 -14.27 3.12 4.37
CA GLY A 24 -14.49 1.92 5.17
C GLY A 24 -13.80 0.66 4.68
N HIS A 25 -12.88 0.77 3.72
CA HIS A 25 -12.14 -0.40 3.26
C HIS A 25 -10.97 -0.70 4.18
N ASP A 26 -10.62 -1.98 4.27
CA ASP A 26 -9.40 -2.41 4.97
C ASP A 26 -8.25 -2.33 3.99
N VAL A 27 -7.24 -1.52 4.32
CA VAL A 27 -6.16 -1.22 3.39
C VAL A 27 -4.82 -1.65 3.97
N ILE A 28 -4.03 -2.33 3.15
CA ILE A 28 -2.64 -2.64 3.46
C ILE A 28 -1.80 -1.86 2.46
N GLY A 29 -1.04 -0.90 2.95
CA GLY A 29 -0.18 -0.08 2.12
C GLY A 29 1.24 -0.64 2.10
N ILE A 30 1.83 -0.72 0.94
CA ILE A 30 3.17 -1.27 0.75
C ILE A 30 4.04 -0.23 0.09
N ASP A 31 5.19 0.05 0.67
CA ASP A 31 6.14 1.01 0.12
C ASP A 31 7.52 0.74 0.71
N ASN A 32 8.57 0.98 -0.07
CA ASN A 32 9.93 0.87 0.43
C ASN A 32 10.50 2.24 0.83
N LEU A 33 9.71 3.29 0.68
CA LEU A 33 10.05 4.67 1.02
C LEU A 33 11.16 5.28 0.15
N SER A 34 11.50 4.65 -0.97
CA SER A 34 12.56 5.18 -1.84
C SER A 34 12.11 6.39 -2.64
N GLY A 35 10.84 6.42 -3.03
CA GLY A 35 10.27 7.54 -3.80
C GLY A 35 9.19 8.29 -3.08
N GLY A 36 9.03 8.06 -1.77
CA GLY A 36 8.01 8.71 -0.99
C GLY A 36 8.50 8.98 0.42
N TYR A 37 7.61 9.47 1.26
CA TYR A 37 7.96 9.87 2.61
C TYR A 37 7.03 9.20 3.61
N LYS A 38 7.61 8.73 4.71
CA LYS A 38 6.83 8.12 5.79
C LYS A 38 5.75 9.08 6.30
N ALA A 39 6.01 10.37 6.26
CA ALA A 39 5.04 11.38 6.69
C ALA A 39 3.77 11.37 5.84
N PHE A 40 3.84 10.87 4.60
CA PHE A 40 2.67 10.81 3.72
C PHE A 40 1.83 9.56 3.95
N VAL A 41 2.35 8.58 4.69
CA VAL A 41 1.62 7.34 4.93
C VAL A 41 0.34 7.63 5.70
N ALA A 42 -0.77 7.13 5.20
CA ALA A 42 -2.06 7.32 5.83
C ALA A 42 -2.10 6.65 7.21
N LYS A 43 -3.07 7.05 8.02
CA LYS A 43 -3.26 6.49 9.36
C LYS A 43 -4.74 6.20 9.56
N GLY A 44 -5.02 5.12 10.28
CA GLY A 44 -6.39 4.74 10.57
C GLY A 44 -6.41 3.33 11.15
N ASP A 45 -7.50 3.00 11.82
CA ASP A 45 -7.64 1.69 12.44
C ASP A 45 -7.75 0.57 11.41
N ASN A 46 -8.21 0.91 10.22
CA ASN A 46 -8.36 -0.03 9.11
C ASN A 46 -7.22 0.07 8.10
N PHE A 47 -6.05 0.56 8.53
CA PHE A 47 -4.88 0.68 7.68
C PHE A 47 -3.67 0.04 8.34
N LYS A 48 -2.91 -0.73 7.54
CA LYS A 48 -1.65 -1.31 7.97
C LYS A 48 -0.57 -0.94 6.94
N PHE A 49 0.55 -0.45 7.42
CA PHE A 49 1.69 -0.12 6.57
C PHE A 49 2.72 -1.24 6.62
N VAL A 50 3.20 -1.66 5.44
CA VAL A 50 4.27 -2.64 5.33
C VAL A 50 5.40 -2.02 4.52
N LYS A 51 6.56 -1.86 5.14
CA LYS A 51 7.75 -1.39 4.44
C LYS A 51 8.38 -2.59 3.74
N LEU A 52 8.31 -2.61 2.42
CA LEU A 52 8.78 -3.73 1.64
C LEU A 52 9.17 -3.29 0.24
N ASN A 53 10.30 -3.80 -0.23
CA ASN A 53 10.71 -3.62 -1.62
C ASN A 53 10.00 -4.67 -2.47
N LEU A 54 9.26 -4.23 -3.49
CA LEU A 54 8.49 -5.13 -4.34
C LEU A 54 9.37 -6.07 -5.15
N GLU A 55 10.66 -5.82 -5.25
CA GLU A 55 11.58 -6.76 -5.89
C GLU A 55 11.78 -8.02 -5.05
N ARG A 56 11.40 -7.99 -3.80
CA ARG A 56 11.46 -9.18 -2.94
C ARG A 56 10.24 -10.05 -3.19
N ARG A 57 10.25 -10.77 -4.28
CA ARG A 57 9.08 -11.50 -4.77
C ARG A 57 8.50 -12.46 -3.75
N LYS A 58 9.37 -13.19 -3.05
CA LYS A 58 8.91 -14.17 -2.09
C LYS A 58 8.12 -13.52 -0.95
N LYS A 59 8.61 -12.38 -0.46
CA LYS A 59 7.91 -11.64 0.60
C LYS A 59 6.58 -11.09 0.11
N VAL A 60 6.53 -10.63 -1.13
CA VAL A 60 5.29 -10.14 -1.73
C VAL A 60 4.28 -11.28 -1.84
N GLU A 61 4.71 -12.44 -2.31
CA GLU A 61 3.85 -13.61 -2.42
C GLU A 61 3.29 -14.02 -1.06
N GLU A 62 4.13 -13.99 -0.03
CA GLU A 62 3.70 -14.32 1.33
C GLU A 62 2.61 -13.35 1.82
N LEU A 63 2.77 -12.07 1.53
CA LEU A 63 1.77 -11.08 1.90
C LEU A 63 0.44 -11.33 1.20
N PHE A 64 0.48 -11.67 -0.09
CA PHE A 64 -0.72 -11.96 -0.84
C PHE A 64 -1.44 -13.19 -0.29
N GLU A 65 -0.68 -14.23 0.07
CA GLU A 65 -1.27 -15.43 0.63
C GLU A 65 -1.85 -15.18 2.03
N GLU A 66 -1.16 -14.38 2.82
CA GLU A 66 -1.60 -14.09 4.18
C GLU A 66 -2.88 -13.26 4.19
N HIS A 67 -2.96 -12.25 3.34
CA HIS A 67 -4.03 -11.26 3.40
C HIS A 67 -5.11 -11.45 2.35
N LYS A 68 -4.80 -12.10 1.23
CA LYS A 68 -5.75 -12.38 0.14
C LYS A 68 -6.60 -11.16 -0.22
N PRO A 69 -5.95 -10.11 -0.74
CA PRO A 69 -6.69 -8.87 -1.04
C PRO A 69 -7.68 -9.08 -2.19
N ASP A 70 -8.76 -8.34 -2.14
CA ASP A 70 -9.76 -8.34 -3.21
C ASP A 70 -9.32 -7.51 -4.40
N VAL A 71 -8.56 -6.44 -4.15
CA VAL A 71 -8.14 -5.48 -5.18
C VAL A 71 -6.71 -5.03 -4.88
N LEU A 72 -5.96 -4.78 -5.94
CA LEU A 72 -4.62 -4.21 -5.86
C LEU A 72 -4.56 -2.91 -6.66
N TYR A 73 -4.20 -1.82 -6.01
CA TYR A 73 -3.88 -0.56 -6.69
C TYR A 73 -2.37 -0.38 -6.67
N HIS A 74 -1.78 -0.29 -7.85
CA HIS A 74 -0.33 -0.31 -8.00
C HIS A 74 0.19 1.07 -8.41
N PHE A 75 0.57 1.88 -7.42
CA PHE A 75 1.14 3.20 -7.67
C PHE A 75 2.66 3.21 -7.60
N ALA A 76 3.28 2.09 -7.26
CA ALA A 76 4.74 2.02 -7.13
C ALA A 76 5.43 1.92 -8.47
N ALA A 77 4.73 1.45 -9.51
CA ALA A 77 5.31 1.34 -10.83
C ALA A 77 5.18 2.68 -11.53
N TYR A 78 6.23 3.41 -11.59
CA TYR A 78 6.26 4.67 -12.30
C TYR A 78 7.51 4.69 -13.16
N ALA A 79 7.45 5.50 -14.17
CA ALA A 79 8.59 5.65 -15.03
C ALA A 79 9.69 6.36 -14.22
N ALA A 80 10.67 5.61 -13.96
CA ALA A 80 11.81 6.18 -13.26
C ALA A 80 12.67 6.95 -14.28
#